data_b292c0b8eaae113ed56a7d7000c1aa31
#
_entry.id   b292c0b8eaae113ed56a7d7000c1aa31
#
_cell.length_a   1.000
_cell.length_b   1.000
_cell.length_c   1.000
_cell.angle_alpha   90.00
_cell.angle_beta   90.00
_cell.angle_gamma   90.00
#
_symmetry.space_group_name_H-M   'P 1'
#
loop_
_entity.id
_entity.type
_entity.pdbx_description
1 polymer ?
#
loop_
_entity_poly.entity_id
_entity_poly.type
_entity_poly.pdbx_seq_one_letter_code
_entity_poly.pdbx_strand_id
1 'polypeptide(L)'
;MFYHINGVVTDMEPNLVVLECGGVGYALNASLNTISSVKAGERVKLYIYEIIREDAHDLYGFGSKSEKHCFDLLLGISGVGPKAALSILSSNTPDGLALAVLNGDEKALTSAPGIGKRIAQRILLELKDKMAKESASVDFSDLTPAVPASDAASAARSDAIAGLTVLGYSMPEINAALRKLPSIEGMSADQIIKAALRAMMQQ
;
A
#
# COMPACT_ATOMS: atom_id res chain seq x y z
N MET A 1 -16.28 12.65 -11.01
CA MET A 1 -15.36 11.69 -10.39
C MET A 1 -15.06 12.12 -8.97
N PHE A 2 -15.27 11.23 -7.99
CA PHE A 2 -14.96 11.50 -6.59
C PHE A 2 -13.51 11.09 -6.29
N TYR A 3 -12.70 12.00 -5.72
CA TYR A 3 -11.33 11.70 -5.31
C TYR A 3 -11.26 11.17 -3.87
N HIS A 4 -11.98 11.84 -2.96
CA HIS A 4 -12.17 11.43 -1.56
C HIS A 4 -13.50 11.98 -1.04
N ILE A 5 -14.04 11.35 -0.01
CA ILE A 5 -15.18 11.85 0.76
C ILE A 5 -14.73 11.98 2.22
N ASN A 6 -15.03 13.14 2.81
CA ASN A 6 -14.81 13.42 4.23
C ASN A 6 -16.18 13.61 4.89
N GLY A 7 -16.61 12.62 5.66
CA GLY A 7 -17.92 12.57 6.28
C GLY A 7 -17.92 11.86 7.62
N VAL A 8 -19.09 11.72 8.22
CA VAL A 8 -19.31 10.96 9.44
C VAL A 8 -19.75 9.56 9.05
N VAL A 9 -19.18 8.54 9.68
CA VAL A 9 -19.62 7.13 9.49
C VAL A 9 -20.98 6.97 10.16
N THR A 10 -22.04 6.79 9.38
CA THR A 10 -23.41 6.64 9.88
C THR A 10 -23.85 5.19 9.92
N ASP A 11 -23.31 4.36 9.05
CA ASP A 11 -23.66 2.94 8.99
C ASP A 11 -22.46 2.08 8.55
N MET A 12 -22.45 0.81 8.96
CA MET A 12 -21.38 -0.14 8.64
C MET A 12 -21.97 -1.54 8.47
N GLU A 13 -21.62 -2.18 7.36
CA GLU A 13 -21.90 -3.58 7.05
C GLU A 13 -20.58 -4.34 6.79
N PRO A 14 -20.58 -5.67 6.68
CA PRO A 14 -19.34 -6.44 6.50
C PRO A 14 -18.45 -6.00 5.33
N ASN A 15 -19.04 -5.41 4.28
CA ASN A 15 -18.30 -4.95 3.08
C ASN A 15 -18.66 -3.52 2.67
N LEU A 16 -19.32 -2.76 3.56
CA LEU A 16 -19.86 -1.44 3.23
C LEU A 16 -19.65 -0.48 4.40
N VAL A 17 -19.28 0.75 4.08
CA VAL A 17 -19.27 1.88 5.02
C VAL A 17 -20.11 3.00 4.41
N VAL A 18 -21.03 3.55 5.18
CA VAL A 18 -21.80 4.73 4.76
C VAL A 18 -21.18 5.98 5.39
N LEU A 19 -20.77 6.92 4.55
CA LEU A 19 -20.33 8.24 4.98
C LEU A 19 -21.39 9.29 4.70
N GLU A 20 -21.87 9.95 5.74
CA GLU A 20 -22.73 11.12 5.58
C GLU A 20 -21.90 12.39 5.41
N CYS A 21 -22.15 13.10 4.34
CA CYS A 21 -21.53 14.38 4.03
C CYS A 21 -22.62 15.38 3.57
N GLY A 22 -22.89 16.39 4.39
CA GLY A 22 -23.88 17.43 4.08
C GLY A 22 -25.32 16.91 3.92
N GLY A 23 -25.72 15.90 4.68
CA GLY A 23 -27.04 15.28 4.63
C GLY A 23 -27.23 14.24 3.51
N VAL A 24 -26.14 13.89 2.81
CA VAL A 24 -26.12 12.82 1.79
C VAL A 24 -25.30 11.65 2.29
N GLY A 25 -25.89 10.45 2.34
CA GLY A 25 -25.19 9.21 2.68
C GLY A 25 -24.59 8.56 1.43
N TYR A 26 -23.27 8.40 1.43
CA TYR A 26 -22.52 7.71 0.38
C TYR A 26 -22.20 6.29 0.83
N ALA A 27 -22.77 5.30 0.15
CA ALA A 27 -22.49 3.88 0.38
C ALA A 27 -21.21 3.47 -0.34
N LEU A 28 -20.19 3.11 0.42
CA LEU A 28 -18.85 2.81 -0.08
C LEU A 28 -18.54 1.33 0.16
N ASN A 29 -18.34 0.56 -0.92
CA ASN A 29 -17.78 -0.77 -0.80
C ASN A 29 -16.34 -0.65 -0.28
N ALA A 30 -15.98 -1.41 0.75
CA ALA A 30 -14.68 -1.30 1.39
C ALA A 30 -14.09 -2.65 1.77
N SER A 31 -12.76 -2.72 1.89
CA SER A 31 -12.06 -3.88 2.41
C SER A 31 -12.28 -4.01 3.93
N LEU A 32 -12.07 -5.21 4.48
CA LEU A 32 -12.09 -5.41 5.94
C LEU A 32 -11.02 -4.57 6.64
N ASN A 33 -9.87 -4.31 6.00
CA ASN A 33 -8.83 -3.45 6.53
C ASN A 33 -9.33 -2.01 6.70
N THR A 34 -9.98 -1.43 5.69
CA THR A 34 -10.60 -0.10 5.79
C THR A 34 -11.72 -0.08 6.82
N ILE A 35 -12.63 -1.08 6.82
CA ILE A 35 -13.76 -1.16 7.75
C ILE A 35 -13.26 -1.22 9.21
N SER A 36 -12.23 -2.03 9.47
CA SER A 36 -11.64 -2.17 10.80
C SER A 36 -10.93 -0.90 11.30
N SER A 37 -10.56 -0.01 10.40
CA SER A 37 -9.86 1.25 10.72
C SER A 37 -10.79 2.40 11.07
N VAL A 38 -12.11 2.26 10.90
CA VAL A 38 -13.11 3.31 11.12
C VAL A 38 -14.14 2.88 12.16
N LYS A 39 -14.83 3.85 12.77
CA LYS A 39 -15.87 3.59 13.77
C LYS A 39 -17.13 4.40 13.46
N ALA A 40 -18.30 3.81 13.76
CA ALA A 40 -19.57 4.52 13.66
C ALA A 40 -19.55 5.81 14.51
N GLY A 41 -20.06 6.90 13.96
CA GLY A 41 -20.05 8.24 14.56
C GLY A 41 -18.75 9.00 14.38
N GLU A 42 -17.68 8.39 13.90
CA GLU A 42 -16.40 9.06 13.65
C GLU A 42 -16.41 9.82 12.32
N ARG A 43 -15.76 10.99 12.30
CA ARG A 43 -15.51 11.73 11.07
C ARG A 43 -14.21 11.25 10.43
N VAL A 44 -14.32 10.68 9.25
CA VAL A 44 -13.18 10.09 8.52
C VAL A 44 -13.12 10.61 7.09
N LYS A 45 -11.92 10.49 6.50
CA LYS A 45 -11.70 10.72 5.08
C LYS A 45 -11.33 9.39 4.41
N LEU A 46 -12.17 8.96 3.46
CA LEU A 46 -11.88 7.80 2.62
C LEU A 46 -11.57 8.25 1.19
N TYR A 47 -10.55 7.62 0.58
CA TYR A 47 -10.21 7.81 -0.83
C TYR A 47 -11.15 6.97 -1.69
N ILE A 48 -11.64 7.54 -2.76
CA ILE A 48 -12.71 6.94 -3.56
C ILE A 48 -12.16 6.43 -4.89
N TYR A 49 -12.57 5.23 -5.25
CA TYR A 49 -12.52 4.69 -6.60
C TYR A 49 -13.96 4.53 -7.09
N GLU A 50 -14.25 5.04 -8.28
CA GLU A 50 -15.61 5.11 -8.82
C GLU A 50 -15.68 4.22 -10.07
N ILE A 51 -16.66 3.33 -10.11
CA ILE A 51 -16.93 2.49 -11.27
C ILE A 51 -18.32 2.84 -11.78
N ILE A 52 -18.39 3.40 -12.97
CA ILE A 52 -19.65 3.72 -13.65
C ILE A 52 -19.83 2.74 -14.80
N ARG A 53 -21.01 2.11 -14.83
CA ARG A 53 -21.49 1.24 -15.91
C ARG A 53 -22.88 1.71 -16.33
N GLU A 54 -23.42 1.12 -17.39
CA GLU A 54 -24.77 1.47 -17.86
C GLU A 54 -25.85 1.22 -16.81
N ASP A 55 -25.66 0.20 -15.98
CA ASP A 55 -26.62 -0.29 -14.97
C ASP A 55 -26.17 -0.11 -13.52
N ALA A 56 -24.98 0.44 -13.28
CA ALA A 56 -24.43 0.55 -11.93
C ALA A 56 -23.51 1.75 -11.76
N HIS A 57 -23.56 2.36 -10.57
CA HIS A 57 -22.64 3.39 -10.12
C HIS A 57 -22.12 3.00 -8.74
N ASP A 58 -21.00 2.30 -8.74
CA ASP A 58 -20.40 1.75 -7.53
C ASP A 58 -19.28 2.66 -7.01
N LEU A 59 -19.31 2.94 -5.71
CA LEU A 59 -18.24 3.64 -5.02
C LEU A 59 -17.47 2.65 -4.14
N TYR A 60 -16.14 2.76 -4.19
CA TYR A 60 -15.21 1.98 -3.38
C TYR A 60 -14.41 2.94 -2.51
N GLY A 61 -14.39 2.70 -1.18
CA GLY A 61 -13.74 3.55 -0.20
C GLY A 61 -12.51 2.89 0.43
N PHE A 62 -11.42 3.66 0.56
CA PHE A 62 -10.14 3.18 1.07
C PHE A 62 -9.59 4.10 2.15
N GLY A 63 -9.04 3.53 3.23
CA GLY A 63 -8.45 4.28 4.33
C GLY A 63 -7.15 5.01 3.96
N SER A 64 -6.44 4.52 2.94
CA SER A 64 -5.19 5.10 2.48
C SER A 64 -5.09 5.21 0.96
N LYS A 65 -4.20 6.09 0.49
CA LYS A 65 -3.88 6.20 -0.95
C LYS A 65 -3.21 4.93 -1.48
N SER A 66 -2.38 4.29 -0.67
CA SER A 66 -1.70 3.04 -1.03
C SER A 66 -2.68 1.90 -1.22
N GLU A 67 -3.72 1.79 -0.37
CA GLU A 67 -4.76 0.78 -0.54
C GLU A 67 -5.59 1.02 -1.81
N LYS A 68 -5.99 2.27 -2.08
CA LYS A 68 -6.65 2.65 -3.33
C LYS A 68 -5.79 2.32 -4.55
N HIS A 69 -4.48 2.59 -4.48
CA HIS A 69 -3.55 2.29 -5.57
C HIS A 69 -3.41 0.78 -5.82
N CYS A 70 -3.29 -0.02 -4.75
CA CYS A 70 -3.31 -1.48 -4.87
C CYS A 70 -4.60 -1.99 -5.52
N PHE A 71 -5.76 -1.40 -5.18
CA PHE A 71 -7.02 -1.74 -5.80
C PHE A 71 -7.02 -1.48 -7.31
N ASP A 72 -6.54 -0.31 -7.73
CA ASP A 72 -6.42 0.08 -9.14
C ASP A 72 -5.48 -0.86 -9.92
N LEU A 73 -4.31 -1.18 -9.35
CA LEU A 73 -3.38 -2.16 -9.92
C LEU A 73 -4.01 -3.54 -10.09
N LEU A 74 -4.78 -4.00 -9.10
CA LEU A 74 -5.47 -5.29 -9.14
C LEU A 74 -6.55 -5.33 -10.20
N LEU A 75 -7.35 -4.27 -10.36
CA LEU A 75 -8.37 -4.17 -11.40
C LEU A 75 -7.79 -4.23 -12.82
N GLY A 76 -6.57 -3.76 -12.99
CA GLY A 76 -5.85 -3.86 -14.27
C GLY A 76 -5.35 -5.27 -14.61
N ILE A 77 -5.65 -6.29 -13.79
CA ILE A 77 -5.26 -7.69 -14.03
C ILE A 77 -6.45 -8.46 -14.58
N SER A 78 -6.25 -9.11 -15.71
CA SER A 78 -7.31 -9.90 -16.36
C SER A 78 -7.81 -11.03 -15.44
N GLY A 79 -9.12 -11.04 -15.17
CA GLY A 79 -9.80 -11.99 -14.27
C GLY A 79 -9.89 -11.53 -12.81
N VAL A 80 -9.42 -10.32 -12.50
CA VAL A 80 -9.59 -9.69 -11.18
C VAL A 80 -10.63 -8.57 -11.29
N GLY A 81 -11.85 -8.83 -10.82
CA GLY A 81 -12.89 -7.81 -10.72
C GLY A 81 -12.87 -7.10 -9.35
N PRO A 82 -13.74 -6.09 -9.16
CA PRO A 82 -13.77 -5.29 -7.93
C PRO A 82 -13.96 -6.12 -6.66
N LYS A 83 -14.86 -7.12 -6.68
CA LYS A 83 -15.09 -8.02 -5.54
C LYS A 83 -13.82 -8.83 -5.19
N ALA A 84 -13.12 -9.33 -6.21
CA ALA A 84 -11.89 -10.08 -6.02
C ALA A 84 -10.76 -9.17 -5.47
N ALA A 85 -10.63 -7.96 -5.99
CA ALA A 85 -9.67 -6.98 -5.51
C ALA A 85 -9.92 -6.59 -4.04
N LEU A 86 -11.19 -6.33 -3.64
CA LEU A 86 -11.54 -6.10 -2.23
C LEU A 86 -11.26 -7.30 -1.33
N SER A 87 -11.52 -8.52 -1.82
CA SER A 87 -11.22 -9.76 -1.09
C SER A 87 -9.72 -9.91 -0.80
N ILE A 88 -8.87 -9.62 -1.80
CA ILE A 88 -7.41 -9.62 -1.65
C ILE A 88 -6.97 -8.58 -0.63
N LEU A 89 -7.47 -7.33 -0.73
CA LEU A 89 -7.14 -6.23 0.18
C LEU A 89 -7.74 -6.40 1.58
N SER A 90 -8.76 -7.25 1.74
CA SER A 90 -9.28 -7.65 3.06
C SER A 90 -8.38 -8.66 3.76
N SER A 91 -7.68 -9.50 2.99
CA SER A 91 -6.77 -10.52 3.52
C SER A 91 -5.32 -10.03 3.62
N ASN A 92 -4.97 -8.98 2.89
CA ASN A 92 -3.62 -8.45 2.81
C ASN A 92 -3.62 -6.92 2.95
N THR A 93 -2.76 -6.38 3.79
CA THR A 93 -2.47 -4.93 3.75
C THR A 93 -1.70 -4.59 2.47
N PRO A 94 -1.64 -3.31 2.05
CA PRO A 94 -0.84 -2.90 0.89
C PRO A 94 0.61 -3.37 0.96
N ASP A 95 1.26 -3.24 2.12
CA ASP A 95 2.64 -3.69 2.34
C ASP A 95 2.74 -5.23 2.32
N GLY A 96 1.76 -5.93 2.91
CA GLY A 96 1.66 -7.39 2.87
C GLY A 96 1.50 -7.92 1.45
N LEU A 97 0.68 -7.26 0.63
CA LEU A 97 0.51 -7.58 -0.78
C LEU A 97 1.82 -7.38 -1.56
N ALA A 98 2.51 -6.25 -1.34
CA ALA A 98 3.79 -5.98 -1.97
C ALA A 98 4.85 -7.05 -1.61
N LEU A 99 4.93 -7.43 -0.33
CA LEU A 99 5.83 -8.50 0.12
C LEU A 99 5.46 -9.85 -0.48
N ALA A 100 4.18 -10.20 -0.56
CA ALA A 100 3.72 -11.43 -1.19
C ALA A 100 4.12 -11.50 -2.67
N VAL A 101 3.99 -10.38 -3.39
CA VAL A 101 4.41 -10.27 -4.80
C VAL A 101 5.93 -10.42 -4.95
N LEU A 102 6.72 -9.74 -4.12
CA LEU A 102 8.18 -9.81 -4.17
C LEU A 102 8.71 -11.21 -3.87
N ASN A 103 8.08 -11.90 -2.91
CA ASN A 103 8.47 -13.25 -2.48
C ASN A 103 7.84 -14.37 -3.34
N GLY A 104 6.92 -14.05 -4.25
CA GLY A 104 6.16 -15.04 -5.02
C GLY A 104 5.24 -15.89 -4.15
N ASP A 105 4.72 -15.33 -3.05
CA ASP A 105 3.88 -16.05 -2.09
C ASP A 105 2.45 -16.22 -2.61
N GLU A 106 2.24 -17.34 -3.33
CA GLU A 106 0.93 -17.72 -3.86
C GLU A 106 -0.10 -17.98 -2.74
N LYS A 107 0.36 -18.49 -1.57
CA LYS A 107 -0.54 -18.81 -0.45
C LYS A 107 -1.18 -17.56 0.15
N ALA A 108 -0.42 -16.48 0.28
CA ALA A 108 -0.93 -15.20 0.76
C ALA A 108 -2.10 -14.68 -0.10
N LEU A 109 -2.05 -14.88 -1.41
CA LEU A 109 -3.12 -14.47 -2.33
C LEU A 109 -4.29 -15.45 -2.34
N THR A 110 -4.02 -16.75 -2.32
CA THR A 110 -5.09 -17.79 -2.33
C THR A 110 -5.84 -17.88 -1.00
N SER A 111 -5.37 -17.24 0.07
CA SER A 111 -6.13 -17.08 1.32
C SER A 111 -7.36 -16.19 1.16
N ALA A 112 -7.37 -15.31 0.15
CA ALA A 112 -8.48 -14.45 -0.14
C ALA A 112 -9.63 -15.24 -0.80
N PRO A 113 -10.87 -15.19 -0.25
CA PRO A 113 -12.02 -15.88 -0.82
C PRO A 113 -12.22 -15.53 -2.31
N GLY A 114 -12.42 -16.56 -3.13
CA GLY A 114 -12.62 -16.42 -4.57
C GLY A 114 -11.34 -16.31 -5.41
N ILE A 115 -10.17 -16.35 -4.79
CA ILE A 115 -8.88 -16.31 -5.50
C ILE A 115 -8.30 -17.71 -5.59
N GLY A 116 -8.42 -18.29 -6.78
CA GLY A 116 -7.81 -19.59 -7.08
C GLY A 116 -6.34 -19.45 -7.48
N LYS A 117 -5.62 -20.57 -7.48
CA LYS A 117 -4.20 -20.68 -7.81
C LYS A 117 -3.83 -19.99 -9.14
N ARG A 118 -4.64 -20.19 -10.18
CA ARG A 118 -4.40 -19.59 -11.50
C ARG A 118 -4.46 -18.07 -11.50
N ILE A 119 -5.39 -17.49 -10.73
CA ILE A 119 -5.53 -16.03 -10.59
C ILE A 119 -4.38 -15.50 -9.73
N ALA A 120 -4.05 -16.18 -8.62
CA ALA A 120 -2.93 -15.80 -7.76
C ALA A 120 -1.60 -15.74 -8.53
N GLN A 121 -1.28 -16.75 -9.33
CA GLN A 121 -0.08 -16.77 -10.16
C GLN A 121 -0.03 -15.61 -11.16
N ARG A 122 -1.17 -15.29 -11.79
CA ARG A 122 -1.27 -14.16 -12.70
C ARG A 122 -1.06 -12.84 -11.96
N ILE A 123 -1.66 -12.67 -10.77
CA ILE A 123 -1.48 -11.48 -9.93
C ILE A 123 0.00 -11.29 -9.60
N LEU A 124 0.68 -12.35 -9.14
CA LEU A 124 2.11 -12.30 -8.81
C LEU A 124 2.96 -11.84 -9.99
N LEU A 125 2.70 -12.39 -11.18
CA LEU A 125 3.45 -12.04 -12.39
C LEU A 125 3.19 -10.58 -12.81
N GLU A 126 1.92 -10.21 -13.01
CA GLU A 126 1.56 -8.90 -13.54
C GLU A 126 1.82 -7.76 -12.56
N LEU A 127 1.60 -7.95 -11.23
CA LEU A 127 1.92 -6.93 -10.23
C LEU A 127 3.43 -6.73 -10.11
N LYS A 128 4.23 -7.79 -10.16
CA LYS A 128 5.69 -7.67 -10.11
C LYS A 128 6.21 -6.80 -11.25
N ASP A 129 5.68 -7.00 -12.46
CA ASP A 129 6.05 -6.21 -13.64
C ASP A 129 5.60 -4.74 -13.52
N LYS A 130 4.39 -4.49 -13.00
CA LYS A 130 3.86 -3.14 -12.79
C LYS A 130 4.66 -2.40 -11.72
N MET A 131 4.91 -3.02 -10.57
CA MET A 131 5.70 -2.43 -9.48
C MET A 131 7.14 -2.13 -9.91
N ALA A 132 7.75 -2.99 -10.74
CA ALA A 132 9.08 -2.73 -11.29
C ALA A 132 9.09 -1.51 -12.23
N LYS A 133 8.05 -1.33 -13.05
CA LYS A 133 7.90 -0.17 -13.95
C LYS A 133 7.64 1.12 -13.17
N GLU A 134 6.81 1.08 -12.13
CA GLU A 134 6.52 2.24 -11.28
C GLU A 134 7.75 2.67 -10.49
N SER A 135 8.51 1.72 -9.94
CA SER A 135 9.79 2.01 -9.27
C SER A 135 10.82 2.67 -10.20
N ALA A 136 10.73 2.40 -11.49
CA ALA A 136 11.59 3.03 -12.51
C ALA A 136 11.09 4.42 -12.97
N SER A 137 9.82 4.75 -12.71
CA SER A 137 9.16 5.99 -13.16
C SER A 137 8.89 7.00 -12.03
N VAL A 138 9.14 6.64 -10.78
CA VAL A 138 8.95 7.55 -9.64
C VAL A 138 10.20 8.42 -9.49
N ASP A 139 10.09 9.64 -9.97
CA ASP A 139 10.92 10.77 -9.56
C ASP A 139 10.63 11.02 -8.07
N PHE A 140 11.56 10.67 -7.19
CA PHE A 140 11.40 10.70 -5.73
C PHE A 140 11.31 12.11 -5.13
N SER A 141 11.11 13.14 -5.93
CA SER A 141 11.10 14.55 -5.46
C SER A 141 9.83 14.99 -4.72
N ASP A 142 8.73 14.22 -4.74
CA ASP A 142 7.44 14.65 -4.15
C ASP A 142 6.89 13.76 -3.01
N LEU A 143 7.67 12.83 -2.48
CA LEU A 143 7.29 12.04 -1.31
C LEU A 143 7.84 12.65 -0.01
N THR A 144 7.24 13.76 0.42
CA THR A 144 7.22 14.09 1.85
C THR A 144 6.06 13.33 2.49
N PRO A 145 6.30 12.26 3.25
CA PRO A 145 5.25 11.65 4.05
C PRO A 145 4.94 12.57 5.22
N ALA A 146 3.71 13.04 5.31
CA ALA A 146 3.19 13.51 6.58
C ALA A 146 3.03 12.27 7.48
N VAL A 147 4.05 11.95 8.25
CA VAL A 147 4.04 10.87 9.26
C VAL A 147 3.55 11.46 10.56
N PRO A 148 2.55 10.87 11.24
CA PRO A 148 2.36 11.14 12.66
C PRO A 148 3.60 10.62 13.41
N ALA A 149 4.10 11.43 14.32
CA ALA A 149 5.30 11.19 15.10
C ALA A 149 5.22 9.92 15.96
N SER A 150 5.73 8.81 15.44
CA SER A 150 6.20 7.69 16.26
C SER A 150 7.07 6.77 15.38
N ASP A 151 8.26 7.21 15.03
CA ASP A 151 9.47 6.44 14.76
C ASP A 151 10.47 7.26 13.94
N ALA A 152 11.17 8.15 14.61
CA ALA A 152 12.31 8.89 14.05
C ALA A 152 13.38 7.95 13.47
N ALA A 153 13.48 6.73 14.00
CA ALA A 153 14.38 5.69 13.52
C ALA A 153 13.96 5.09 12.15
N SER A 154 12.65 4.97 11.90
CA SER A 154 12.12 4.46 10.63
C SER A 154 12.31 5.47 9.51
N ALA A 155 12.08 6.75 9.78
CA ALA A 155 12.29 7.84 8.83
C ALA A 155 13.79 7.97 8.46
N ALA A 156 14.68 7.98 9.45
CA ALA A 156 16.13 8.07 9.23
C ALA A 156 16.66 6.89 8.41
N ARG A 157 16.10 5.69 8.60
CA ARG A 157 16.45 4.52 7.79
C ARG A 157 15.99 4.65 6.34
N SER A 158 14.79 5.14 6.12
CA SER A 158 14.23 5.36 4.77
C SER A 158 15.07 6.39 4.01
N ASP A 159 15.39 7.51 4.64
CA ASP A 159 16.22 8.57 4.05
C ASP A 159 17.63 8.07 3.73
N ALA A 160 18.21 7.23 4.59
CA ALA A 160 19.50 6.62 4.36
C ALA A 160 19.50 5.67 3.15
N ILE A 161 18.45 4.87 2.98
CA ILE A 161 18.29 3.98 1.80
C ILE A 161 18.17 4.82 0.53
N ALA A 162 17.36 5.89 0.55
CA ALA A 162 17.23 6.80 -0.59
C ALA A 162 18.58 7.44 -0.95
N GLY A 163 19.33 7.94 0.03
CA GLY A 163 20.66 8.52 -0.18
C GLY A 163 21.66 7.54 -0.78
N LEU A 164 21.70 6.29 -0.31
CA LEU A 164 22.57 5.25 -0.85
C LEU A 164 22.20 4.85 -2.28
N THR A 165 20.91 4.85 -2.59
CA THR A 165 20.41 4.58 -3.96
C THR A 165 20.83 5.68 -4.92
N VAL A 166 20.75 6.95 -4.51
CA VAL A 166 21.26 8.11 -5.29
C VAL A 166 22.76 8.02 -5.52
N LEU A 167 23.52 7.46 -4.58
CA LEU A 167 24.96 7.19 -4.72
C LEU A 167 25.28 6.00 -5.65
N GLY A 168 24.26 5.33 -6.20
CA GLY A 168 24.42 4.27 -7.19
C GLY A 168 24.49 2.84 -6.63
N TYR A 169 24.25 2.65 -5.35
CA TYR A 169 24.23 1.31 -4.73
C TYR A 169 22.89 0.62 -4.99
N SER A 170 22.93 -0.67 -5.32
CA SER A 170 21.75 -1.48 -5.51
C SER A 170 21.07 -1.86 -4.18
N MET A 171 19.75 -2.07 -4.19
CA MET A 171 19.00 -2.47 -2.99
C MET A 171 19.54 -3.73 -2.28
N PRO A 172 20.02 -4.79 -2.99
CA PRO A 172 20.68 -5.92 -2.35
C PRO A 172 21.93 -5.54 -1.57
N GLU A 173 22.78 -4.65 -2.11
CA GLU A 173 24.00 -4.18 -1.46
C GLU A 173 23.68 -3.33 -0.24
N ILE A 174 22.71 -2.42 -0.35
CA ILE A 174 22.23 -1.58 0.74
C ILE A 174 21.68 -2.45 1.89
N ASN A 175 20.82 -3.42 1.58
CA ASN A 175 20.26 -4.31 2.60
C ASN A 175 21.32 -5.20 3.26
N ALA A 176 22.31 -5.67 2.50
CA ALA A 176 23.43 -6.44 3.04
C ALA A 176 24.29 -5.60 3.98
N ALA A 177 24.55 -4.33 3.65
CA ALA A 177 25.30 -3.42 4.49
C ALA A 177 24.54 -3.07 5.78
N LEU A 178 23.23 -2.74 5.68
CA LEU A 178 22.39 -2.42 6.83
C LEU A 178 22.26 -3.58 7.83
N ARG A 179 22.24 -4.84 7.34
CA ARG A 179 22.23 -6.03 8.21
C ARG A 179 23.53 -6.22 9.00
N LYS A 180 24.63 -5.67 8.55
CA LYS A 180 25.93 -5.75 9.25
C LYS A 180 26.08 -4.70 10.35
N LEU A 181 25.19 -3.71 10.40
CA LEU A 181 25.22 -2.68 11.44
C LEU A 181 24.64 -3.20 12.75
N PRO A 182 25.33 -3.03 13.89
CA PRO A 182 24.93 -3.58 15.17
C PRO A 182 23.64 -2.99 15.73
N SER A 183 23.36 -1.73 15.44
CA SER A 183 22.09 -1.03 15.70
C SER A 183 22.03 0.25 14.87
N ILE A 184 20.84 0.60 14.41
CA ILE A 184 20.55 1.88 13.74
C ILE A 184 19.61 2.76 14.56
N GLU A 185 19.22 2.30 15.75
CA GLU A 185 18.33 3.06 16.66
C GLU A 185 19.03 4.33 17.15
N GLY A 186 18.35 5.47 16.98
CA GLY A 186 18.88 6.79 17.39
C GLY A 186 19.90 7.39 16.43
N MET A 187 20.24 6.73 15.30
CA MET A 187 21.12 7.28 14.28
C MET A 187 20.37 8.18 13.31
N SER A 188 20.98 9.30 12.92
CA SER A 188 20.48 10.11 11.80
C SER A 188 20.74 9.42 10.46
N ALA A 189 20.00 9.82 9.40
CA ALA A 189 20.19 9.29 8.03
C ALA A 189 21.68 9.38 7.58
N ASP A 190 22.34 10.50 7.83
CA ASP A 190 23.76 10.70 7.52
C ASP A 190 24.70 9.72 8.25
N GLN A 191 24.37 9.40 9.49
CA GLN A 191 25.14 8.45 10.29
C GLN A 191 24.95 7.03 9.76
N ILE A 192 23.73 6.66 9.37
CA ILE A 192 23.43 5.36 8.77
C ILE A 192 24.12 5.22 7.41
N ILE A 193 24.08 6.26 6.55
CA ILE A 193 24.79 6.26 5.25
C ILE A 193 26.29 6.03 5.45
N LYS A 194 26.92 6.80 6.33
CA LYS A 194 28.35 6.67 6.61
C LYS A 194 28.73 5.29 7.15
N ALA A 195 27.91 4.72 8.04
CA ALA A 195 28.13 3.40 8.60
C ALA A 195 27.97 2.30 7.54
N ALA A 196 26.94 2.40 6.68
CA ALA A 196 26.69 1.47 5.59
C ALA A 196 27.84 1.49 4.57
N LEU A 197 28.30 2.68 4.17
CA LEU A 197 29.44 2.84 3.25
C LEU A 197 30.71 2.20 3.82
N ARG A 198 31.00 2.39 5.10
CA ARG A 198 32.15 1.73 5.75
C ARG A 198 32.01 0.22 5.73
N ALA A 199 30.80 -0.31 5.98
CA ALA A 199 30.55 -1.75 5.96
C ALA A 199 30.67 -2.37 4.55
N MET A 200 30.44 -1.57 3.49
CA MET A 200 30.64 -1.97 2.09
C MET A 200 32.12 -1.92 1.66
N MET A 201 32.91 -0.96 2.19
CA MET A 201 34.32 -0.81 1.86
C MET A 201 35.24 -1.83 2.55
N GLN A 202 34.74 -2.60 3.50
CA GLN A 202 35.50 -3.63 4.23
C GLN A 202 35.32 -5.04 3.62
N GLN A 203 34.97 -5.12 2.33
CA GLN A 203 34.93 -6.38 1.57
C GLN A 203 36.17 -6.57 0.72
#